data_c405a015e09287bd946efc70ec3a81b2
#
_entry.id   c405a015e09287bd946efc70ec3a81b2
#
_cell.length_a   1.000
_cell.length_b   1.000
_cell.length_c   1.000
_cell.angle_alpha   90.00
_cell.angle_beta   90.00
_cell.angle_gamma   90.00
#
_symmetry.space_group_name_H-M   'P 1'
#
loop_
_entity.id
_entity.type
_entity.pdbx_description
1 polymer ?
#
loop_
_entity_poly.entity_id
_entity_poly.type
_entity_poly.pdbx_seq_one_letter_code
_entity_poly.pdbx_strand_id
1 'polypeptide(L)'
;MLSKFKVILFIFCGLILVSPAVVYGNETEVRGVVQRVFEQLKSRDYGSVYESLPSSSRARMSKSRFVGALSRAQNMYELDRMDVGRVRVSGNMAVVDTVLYGKVLFPLQTEGKIVVQQYLIREEGAWKVATGDNATIKRFLAGNPAFGRKFPIRQPQIFVKQNGNWVEFRPPQMNRR
;
A
#
# COMPACT_ATOMS: atom_id res chain seq x y z
N MET A 1 -34.10 -28.18 -62.46
CA MET A 1 -33.71 -26.75 -62.38
C MET A 1 -33.35 -26.44 -60.95
N LEU A 2 -32.05 -26.41 -60.62
CA LEU A 2 -31.55 -26.21 -59.27
C LEU A 2 -31.29 -24.71 -59.01
N SER A 3 -32.03 -24.13 -58.10
CA SER A 3 -31.75 -22.80 -57.58
C SER A 3 -30.72 -22.88 -56.48
N LYS A 4 -29.63 -22.15 -56.66
CA LYS A 4 -28.49 -22.08 -55.72
C LYS A 4 -28.83 -21.13 -54.60
N PHE A 5 -29.03 -21.65 -53.36
CA PHE A 5 -29.10 -20.87 -52.16
C PHE A 5 -27.70 -20.48 -51.73
N LYS A 6 -27.34 -19.20 -51.80
CA LYS A 6 -26.13 -18.63 -51.20
C LYS A 6 -26.38 -18.37 -49.73
N VAL A 7 -25.73 -19.16 -48.86
CA VAL A 7 -25.68 -18.91 -47.44
C VAL A 7 -24.58 -17.85 -47.21
N ILE A 8 -24.97 -16.65 -46.83
CA ILE A 8 -24.05 -15.60 -46.39
C ILE A 8 -23.80 -15.82 -44.88
N LEU A 9 -22.61 -16.34 -44.56
CA LEU A 9 -22.14 -16.49 -43.20
C LEU A 9 -21.67 -15.12 -42.71
N PHE A 10 -22.47 -14.47 -41.88
CA PHE A 10 -22.07 -13.26 -41.15
C PHE A 10 -21.11 -13.67 -40.04
N ILE A 11 -19.81 -13.43 -40.23
CA ILE A 11 -18.82 -13.51 -39.13
C ILE A 11 -19.01 -12.25 -38.29
N PHE A 12 -19.71 -12.40 -37.17
CA PHE A 12 -19.80 -11.36 -36.15
C PHE A 12 -18.49 -11.35 -35.36
N CYS A 13 -17.54 -10.52 -35.83
CA CYS A 13 -16.29 -10.26 -35.13
C CYS A 13 -16.63 -9.43 -33.90
N GLY A 14 -16.91 -10.11 -32.78
CA GLY A 14 -17.14 -9.45 -31.49
C GLY A 14 -15.88 -8.77 -31.02
N LEU A 15 -15.76 -7.45 -31.24
CA LEU A 15 -14.79 -6.61 -30.54
C LEU A 15 -15.12 -6.66 -29.06
N ILE A 16 -14.37 -7.43 -28.30
CA ILE A 16 -14.37 -7.35 -26.83
C ILE A 16 -13.72 -6.02 -26.49
N LEU A 17 -14.54 -4.99 -26.31
CA LEU A 17 -14.14 -3.73 -25.71
C LEU A 17 -13.80 -4.04 -24.25
N VAL A 18 -12.53 -4.25 -23.98
CA VAL A 18 -12.01 -4.30 -22.60
C VAL A 18 -12.24 -2.92 -22.00
N SER A 19 -13.33 -2.79 -21.26
CA SER A 19 -13.71 -1.53 -20.63
C SER A 19 -12.63 -1.09 -19.66
N PRO A 20 -12.09 0.15 -19.76
CA PRO A 20 -11.12 0.69 -18.78
C PRO A 20 -11.70 0.83 -17.36
N ALA A 21 -13.02 0.64 -17.18
CA ALA A 21 -13.70 0.69 -15.90
C ALA A 21 -13.15 -0.30 -14.86
N VAL A 22 -12.59 -1.45 -15.28
CA VAL A 22 -12.01 -2.44 -14.35
C VAL A 22 -10.73 -1.91 -13.68
N VAL A 23 -9.96 -1.08 -14.39
CA VAL A 23 -8.72 -0.48 -13.84
C VAL A 23 -9.05 0.59 -12.80
N TYR A 24 -10.03 1.43 -13.07
CA TYR A 24 -10.45 2.50 -12.13
C TYR A 24 -11.06 1.93 -10.85
N GLY A 25 -11.84 0.86 -10.93
CA GLY A 25 -12.41 0.18 -9.76
C GLY A 25 -11.33 -0.34 -8.81
N ASN A 26 -10.26 -0.93 -9.34
CA ASN A 26 -9.14 -1.43 -8.54
C ASN A 26 -8.34 -0.31 -7.85
N GLU A 27 -8.12 0.83 -8.52
CA GLU A 27 -7.40 1.97 -7.92
C GLU A 27 -8.21 2.62 -6.78
N THR A 28 -9.51 2.80 -6.96
CA THR A 28 -10.42 3.34 -5.93
C THR A 28 -10.48 2.41 -4.72
N GLU A 29 -10.57 1.10 -4.94
CA GLU A 29 -10.56 0.10 -3.87
C GLU A 29 -9.25 0.15 -3.08
N VAL A 30 -8.11 0.16 -3.77
CA VAL A 30 -6.77 0.25 -3.17
C VAL A 30 -6.62 1.52 -2.33
N ARG A 31 -7.06 2.67 -2.87
CA ARG A 31 -7.05 3.96 -2.16
C ARG A 31 -7.88 3.89 -0.87
N GLY A 32 -9.08 3.32 -0.95
CA GLY A 32 -9.97 3.15 0.20
C GLY A 32 -9.36 2.25 1.28
N VAL A 33 -8.64 1.19 0.90
CA VAL A 33 -7.94 0.33 1.88
C VAL A 33 -6.83 1.08 2.60
N VAL A 34 -6.00 1.84 1.85
CA VAL A 34 -4.92 2.63 2.46
C VAL A 34 -5.47 3.68 3.43
N GLN A 35 -6.52 4.38 3.06
CA GLN A 35 -7.19 5.36 3.92
C GLN A 35 -7.77 4.70 5.18
N ARG A 36 -8.46 3.58 5.06
CA ARG A 36 -9.01 2.84 6.19
C ARG A 36 -7.93 2.40 7.17
N VAL A 37 -6.82 1.85 6.67
CA VAL A 37 -5.70 1.43 7.53
C VAL A 37 -5.06 2.63 8.23
N PHE A 38 -4.98 3.78 7.58
CA PHE A 38 -4.52 5.02 8.21
C PHE A 38 -5.45 5.45 9.35
N GLU A 39 -6.77 5.45 9.14
CA GLU A 39 -7.74 5.81 10.19
C GLU A 39 -7.68 4.82 11.37
N GLN A 40 -7.50 3.51 11.10
CA GLN A 40 -7.30 2.51 12.14
C GLN A 40 -6.01 2.76 12.95
N LEU A 41 -4.91 3.14 12.29
CA LEU A 41 -3.66 3.53 12.96
C LEU A 41 -3.86 4.79 13.82
N LYS A 42 -4.54 5.80 13.28
CA LYS A 42 -4.83 7.07 13.95
C LYS A 42 -5.73 6.87 15.18
N SER A 43 -6.75 6.04 15.07
CA SER A 43 -7.66 5.68 16.17
C SER A 43 -7.08 4.62 17.14
N ARG A 44 -5.85 4.14 16.88
CA ARG A 44 -5.18 3.09 17.68
C ARG A 44 -5.90 1.73 17.66
N ASP A 45 -6.72 1.49 16.65
CA ASP A 45 -7.33 0.18 16.41
C ASP A 45 -6.32 -0.77 15.72
N TYR A 46 -5.27 -1.10 16.45
CA TYR A 46 -4.19 -1.95 15.97
C TYR A 46 -4.64 -3.39 15.70
N GLY A 47 -5.77 -3.78 16.30
CA GLY A 47 -6.38 -5.07 16.02
C GLY A 47 -6.87 -5.17 14.58
N SER A 48 -7.58 -4.18 14.11
CA SER A 48 -8.06 -4.09 12.72
C SER A 48 -6.93 -3.86 11.72
N VAL A 49 -5.88 -3.11 12.11
CA VAL A 49 -4.66 -3.00 11.30
C VAL A 49 -4.01 -4.36 11.07
N TYR A 50 -3.93 -5.21 12.12
CA TYR A 50 -3.40 -6.57 11.98
C TYR A 50 -4.19 -7.42 10.98
N GLU A 51 -5.52 -7.33 10.98
CA GLU A 51 -6.37 -8.07 10.02
C GLU A 51 -6.22 -7.58 8.57
N SER A 52 -5.71 -6.37 8.41
CA SER A 52 -5.40 -5.78 7.11
C SER A 52 -4.05 -6.26 6.54
N LEU A 53 -3.25 -7.02 7.30
CA LEU A 53 -1.98 -7.58 6.84
C LEU A 53 -2.19 -8.82 5.97
N PRO A 54 -1.24 -9.12 5.05
CA PRO A 54 -1.22 -10.39 4.32
C PRO A 54 -1.15 -11.60 5.25
N SER A 55 -1.71 -12.73 4.82
CA SER A 55 -1.69 -14.00 5.56
C SER A 55 -0.26 -14.42 5.93
N SER A 56 0.68 -14.25 4.98
CA SER A 56 2.11 -14.53 5.21
C SER A 56 2.76 -13.64 6.27
N SER A 57 2.31 -12.40 6.43
CA SER A 57 2.78 -11.49 7.49
C SER A 57 2.23 -11.92 8.84
N ARG A 58 0.93 -12.24 8.91
CA ARG A 58 0.25 -12.73 10.12
C ARG A 58 0.80 -14.09 10.59
N ALA A 59 1.22 -14.96 9.68
CA ALA A 59 1.86 -16.22 10.02
C ALA A 59 3.23 -16.04 10.72
N ARG A 60 3.93 -14.94 10.46
CA ARG A 60 5.24 -14.65 11.07
C ARG A 60 5.16 -13.85 12.38
N MET A 61 4.04 -13.19 12.65
CA MET A 61 3.88 -12.35 13.83
C MET A 61 2.47 -12.49 14.39
N SER A 62 2.34 -12.92 15.65
CA SER A 62 1.05 -13.02 16.32
C SER A 62 0.40 -11.64 16.51
N LYS A 63 -0.93 -11.60 16.59
CA LYS A 63 -1.71 -10.38 16.81
C LYS A 63 -1.28 -9.65 18.09
N SER A 64 -1.10 -10.37 19.19
CA SER A 64 -0.67 -9.78 20.45
C SER A 64 0.69 -9.11 20.37
N ARG A 65 1.66 -9.74 19.67
CA ARG A 65 2.99 -9.18 19.45
C ARG A 65 2.95 -7.92 18.60
N PHE A 66 2.15 -7.93 17.52
CA PHE A 66 1.96 -6.79 16.62
C PHE A 66 1.32 -5.61 17.37
N VAL A 67 0.19 -5.85 18.02
CA VAL A 67 -0.53 -4.82 18.80
C VAL A 67 0.37 -4.25 19.89
N GLY A 68 1.06 -5.11 20.65
CA GLY A 68 1.98 -4.66 21.70
C GLY A 68 3.16 -3.83 21.18
N ALA A 69 3.65 -4.10 19.97
CA ALA A 69 4.72 -3.31 19.34
C ALA A 69 4.23 -1.89 18.99
N LEU A 70 3.05 -1.77 18.37
CA LEU A 70 2.47 -0.47 18.02
C LEU A 70 2.04 0.32 19.27
N SER A 71 1.47 -0.34 20.28
CA SER A 71 1.08 0.32 21.54
C SER A 71 2.27 0.93 22.30
N ARG A 72 3.45 0.31 22.23
CA ARG A 72 4.67 0.89 22.83
C ARG A 72 5.13 2.15 22.09
N ALA A 73 4.91 2.23 20.79
CA ALA A 73 5.31 3.39 19.99
C ALA A 73 4.29 4.54 20.03
N GLN A 74 3.07 4.30 20.49
CA GLN A 74 1.96 5.28 20.40
C GLN A 74 2.21 6.61 21.12
N ASN A 75 3.08 6.61 22.14
CA ASN A 75 3.43 7.82 22.90
C ASN A 75 4.58 8.61 22.27
N MET A 76 5.14 8.11 21.17
CA MET A 76 6.25 8.78 20.45
C MET A 76 5.75 9.69 19.33
N TYR A 77 4.53 9.48 18.84
CA TYR A 77 3.96 10.24 17.74
C TYR A 77 2.43 10.32 17.83
N GLU A 78 1.87 11.30 17.15
CA GLU A 78 0.44 11.46 16.94
C GLU A 78 0.19 11.65 15.44
N LEU A 79 -0.64 10.80 14.83
CA LEU A 79 -1.00 10.90 13.42
C LEU A 79 -2.10 11.95 13.24
N ASP A 80 -1.94 12.82 12.25
CA ASP A 80 -2.89 13.89 11.92
C ASP A 80 -3.66 13.55 10.65
N ARG A 81 -2.99 13.55 9.50
CA ARG A 81 -3.59 13.31 8.19
C ARG A 81 -2.66 12.54 7.27
N MET A 82 -3.24 11.99 6.20
CA MET A 82 -2.51 11.31 5.13
C MET A 82 -2.96 11.86 3.77
N ASP A 83 -1.99 12.24 2.96
CA ASP A 83 -2.21 12.53 1.55
C ASP A 83 -1.97 11.24 0.75
N VAL A 84 -2.96 10.83 -0.04
CA VAL A 84 -2.85 9.68 -0.93
C VAL A 84 -2.59 10.17 -2.34
N GLY A 85 -1.39 9.91 -2.82
CA GLY A 85 -0.93 10.30 -4.14
C GLY A 85 -1.33 9.29 -5.23
N ARG A 86 -0.38 8.95 -6.11
CA ARG A 86 -0.61 8.06 -7.24
C ARG A 86 -0.77 6.60 -6.79
N VAL A 87 -1.82 5.97 -7.29
CA VAL A 87 -2.05 4.53 -7.17
C VAL A 87 -1.59 3.85 -8.46
N ARG A 88 -0.97 2.69 -8.35
CA ARG A 88 -0.53 1.85 -9.48
C ARG A 88 -0.86 0.41 -9.16
N VAL A 89 -1.61 -0.22 -10.02
CA VAL A 89 -2.06 -1.61 -9.86
C VAL A 89 -1.51 -2.47 -11.00
N SER A 90 -1.05 -3.66 -10.67
CA SER A 90 -0.65 -4.69 -11.63
C SER A 90 -1.01 -6.08 -11.07
N GLY A 91 -2.01 -6.71 -11.67
CA GLY A 91 -2.53 -7.99 -11.19
C GLY A 91 -2.94 -7.93 -9.70
N ASN A 92 -2.31 -8.77 -8.91
CA ASN A 92 -2.57 -8.88 -7.46
C ASN A 92 -1.69 -7.95 -6.61
N MET A 93 -1.04 -6.95 -7.20
CA MET A 93 -0.15 -6.05 -6.49
C MET A 93 -0.47 -4.60 -6.77
N ALA A 94 -0.37 -3.77 -5.76
CA ALA A 94 -0.50 -2.32 -5.90
C ALA A 94 0.59 -1.59 -5.12
N VAL A 95 0.94 -0.40 -5.63
CA VAL A 95 1.83 0.57 -4.96
C VAL A 95 1.15 1.92 -4.92
N VAL A 96 1.14 2.53 -3.75
CA VAL A 96 0.52 3.84 -3.49
C VAL A 96 1.55 4.78 -2.90
N ASP A 97 1.74 5.93 -3.52
CA ASP A 97 2.56 6.99 -2.93
C ASP A 97 1.74 7.67 -1.83
N THR A 98 2.28 7.80 -0.63
CA THR A 98 1.60 8.46 0.49
C THR A 98 2.52 9.40 1.23
N VAL A 99 1.94 10.44 1.82
CA VAL A 99 2.60 11.32 2.78
C VAL A 99 1.76 11.32 4.05
N LEU A 100 2.33 10.80 5.14
CA LEU A 100 1.70 10.82 6.45
C LEU A 100 2.21 12.04 7.21
N TYR A 101 1.31 12.80 7.83
CA TYR A 101 1.62 13.94 8.67
C TYR A 101 1.22 13.67 10.11
N GLY A 102 1.95 14.25 11.03
CA GLY A 102 1.66 14.11 12.44
C GLY A 102 2.61 14.93 13.31
N LYS A 103 2.57 14.68 14.60
CA LYS A 103 3.49 15.26 15.57
C LYS A 103 4.43 14.19 16.08
N VAL A 104 5.71 14.50 16.16
CA VAL A 104 6.70 13.73 16.91
C VAL A 104 6.64 14.25 18.34
N LEU A 105 6.16 13.43 19.27
CA LEU A 105 5.97 13.81 20.68
C LEU A 105 7.26 13.67 21.48
N PHE A 106 8.06 12.67 21.15
CA PHE A 106 9.34 12.41 21.80
C PHE A 106 10.36 11.89 20.78
N PRO A 107 11.61 12.37 20.82
CA PRO A 107 12.19 13.39 21.72
C PRO A 107 12.03 14.84 21.23
N LEU A 108 11.58 15.07 20.00
CA LEU A 108 11.75 16.36 19.31
C LEU A 108 10.61 17.36 19.52
N GLN A 109 9.41 16.92 19.89
CA GLN A 109 8.20 17.74 20.09
C GLN A 109 7.94 18.70 18.90
N THR A 110 7.88 18.16 17.68
CA THR A 110 7.74 18.95 16.46
C THR A 110 6.79 18.29 15.47
N GLU A 111 6.36 19.03 14.45
CA GLU A 111 5.64 18.46 13.32
C GLU A 111 6.57 17.51 12.53
N GLY A 112 6.02 16.39 12.10
CA GLY A 112 6.70 15.39 11.29
C GLY A 112 5.90 14.99 10.06
N LYS A 113 6.59 14.54 9.02
CA LYS A 113 5.97 13.86 7.90
C LYS A 113 6.81 12.69 7.42
N ILE A 114 6.13 11.66 6.93
CA ILE A 114 6.77 10.46 6.36
C ILE A 114 6.29 10.31 4.92
N VAL A 115 7.24 10.35 3.99
CA VAL A 115 6.99 10.03 2.58
C VAL A 115 7.28 8.55 2.40
N VAL A 116 6.27 7.76 2.06
CA VAL A 116 6.40 6.32 1.98
C VAL A 116 5.55 5.74 0.84
N GLN A 117 6.05 4.67 0.22
CA GLN A 117 5.26 3.86 -0.71
C GLN A 117 4.57 2.76 0.08
N GLN A 118 3.23 2.72 -0.01
CA GLN A 118 2.44 1.63 0.52
C GLN A 118 2.38 0.51 -0.51
N TYR A 119 2.69 -0.71 -0.09
CA TYR A 119 2.59 -1.91 -0.91
C TYR A 119 1.38 -2.72 -0.48
N LEU A 120 0.54 -3.08 -1.44
CA LEU A 120 -0.65 -3.90 -1.20
C LEU A 120 -0.59 -5.16 -2.06
N ILE A 121 -1.18 -6.21 -1.53
CA ILE A 121 -1.28 -7.51 -2.17
C ILE A 121 -2.73 -7.95 -2.10
N ARG A 122 -3.25 -8.48 -3.20
CA ARG A 122 -4.61 -9.01 -3.23
C ARG A 122 -4.57 -10.50 -2.86
N GLU A 123 -5.25 -10.85 -1.78
CA GLU A 123 -5.44 -12.21 -1.28
C GLU A 123 -6.94 -12.47 -1.14
N GLU A 124 -7.44 -13.59 -1.66
CA GLU A 124 -8.86 -14.01 -1.56
C GLU A 124 -9.85 -12.90 -1.95
N GLY A 125 -9.52 -12.15 -2.99
CA GLY A 125 -10.34 -11.04 -3.47
C GLY A 125 -10.19 -9.72 -2.70
N ALA A 126 -9.48 -9.66 -1.57
CA ALA A 126 -9.31 -8.48 -0.74
C ALA A 126 -7.88 -7.92 -0.80
N TRP A 127 -7.75 -6.59 -0.82
CA TRP A 127 -6.45 -5.93 -0.73
C TRP A 127 -5.94 -5.93 0.71
N LYS A 128 -4.68 -6.35 0.90
CA LYS A 128 -3.95 -6.42 2.17
C LYS A 128 -2.71 -5.52 2.13
N VAL A 129 -2.44 -4.81 3.21
CA VAL A 129 -1.30 -3.88 3.29
C VAL A 129 -0.05 -4.64 3.75
N ALA A 130 0.94 -4.71 2.85
CA ALA A 130 2.22 -5.40 3.09
C ALA A 130 3.34 -4.45 3.51
N THR A 131 3.06 -3.16 3.65
CA THR A 131 4.07 -2.13 3.99
C THR A 131 4.76 -2.49 5.31
N GLY A 132 6.10 -2.37 5.32
CA GLY A 132 6.92 -2.79 6.46
C GLY A 132 7.33 -4.27 6.44
N ASP A 133 6.69 -5.12 5.64
CA ASP A 133 7.07 -6.52 5.46
C ASP A 133 7.85 -6.71 4.15
N ASN A 134 9.12 -6.33 4.17
CA ASN A 134 9.99 -6.43 3.00
C ASN A 134 10.13 -7.86 2.46
N ALA A 135 10.00 -8.89 3.29
CA ALA A 135 10.10 -10.28 2.84
C ALA A 135 8.91 -10.65 1.95
N THR A 136 7.70 -10.31 2.37
CA THR A 136 6.49 -10.50 1.56
C THR A 136 6.54 -9.66 0.29
N ILE A 137 6.88 -8.36 0.40
CA ILE A 137 6.98 -7.47 -0.77
C ILE A 137 7.99 -8.01 -1.79
N LYS A 138 9.20 -8.40 -1.36
CA LYS A 138 10.23 -8.96 -2.25
C LYS A 138 9.75 -10.21 -2.99
N ARG A 139 9.04 -11.13 -2.32
CA ARG A 139 8.48 -12.33 -2.94
C ARG A 139 7.51 -11.98 -4.07
N PHE A 140 6.60 -11.04 -3.82
CA PHE A 140 5.62 -10.62 -4.82
C PHE A 140 6.26 -9.85 -5.99
N LEU A 141 7.25 -9.00 -5.72
CA LEU A 141 8.01 -8.30 -6.76
C LEU A 141 8.81 -9.28 -7.63
N ALA A 142 9.34 -10.36 -7.06
CA ALA A 142 10.03 -11.41 -7.80
C ALA A 142 9.08 -12.15 -8.77
N GLY A 143 7.82 -12.38 -8.36
CA GLY A 143 6.77 -12.93 -9.23
C GLY A 143 6.26 -11.95 -10.30
N ASN A 144 6.59 -10.65 -10.19
CA ASN A 144 6.16 -9.59 -11.09
C ASN A 144 7.36 -8.70 -11.50
N PRO A 145 8.35 -9.24 -12.23
CA PRO A 145 9.65 -8.58 -12.43
C PRO A 145 9.54 -7.25 -13.19
N ALA A 146 8.61 -7.11 -14.12
CA ALA A 146 8.38 -5.86 -14.85
C ALA A 146 7.88 -4.76 -13.90
N PHE A 147 6.95 -5.09 -13.00
CA PHE A 147 6.44 -4.18 -11.98
C PHE A 147 7.53 -3.87 -10.94
N GLY A 148 8.29 -4.89 -10.50
CA GLY A 148 9.37 -4.73 -9.53
C GLY A 148 10.50 -3.82 -10.02
N ARG A 149 10.87 -3.89 -11.30
CA ARG A 149 11.84 -2.95 -11.91
C ARG A 149 11.33 -1.51 -11.92
N LYS A 150 10.04 -1.32 -12.17
CA LYS A 150 9.42 0.00 -12.23
C LYS A 150 9.16 0.60 -10.84
N PHE A 151 8.85 -0.24 -9.87
CA PHE A 151 8.51 0.16 -8.50
C PHE A 151 9.32 -0.63 -7.47
N PRO A 152 10.66 -0.40 -7.39
CA PRO A 152 11.49 -1.06 -6.39
C PRO A 152 11.12 -0.59 -4.98
N ILE A 153 11.42 -1.43 -3.98
CA ILE A 153 11.22 -1.06 -2.58
C ILE A 153 12.08 0.16 -2.26
N ARG A 154 11.43 1.23 -1.79
CA ARG A 154 12.10 2.45 -1.33
C ARG A 154 12.01 2.54 0.18
N GLN A 155 13.07 3.05 0.78
CA GLN A 155 13.07 3.38 2.20
C GLN A 155 12.15 4.59 2.44
N PRO A 156 11.37 4.60 3.54
CA PRO A 156 10.63 5.78 3.94
C PRO A 156 11.57 6.95 4.19
N GLN A 157 11.15 8.14 3.75
CA GLN A 157 11.85 9.39 4.06
C GLN A 157 11.10 10.10 5.19
N ILE A 158 11.80 10.42 6.25
CA ILE A 158 11.24 11.08 7.43
C ILE A 158 11.70 12.54 7.43
N PHE A 159 10.79 13.46 7.63
CA PHE A 159 11.09 14.88 7.75
C PHE A 159 10.51 15.40 9.07
N VAL A 160 11.20 16.32 9.68
CA VAL A 160 10.77 17.06 10.86
C VAL A 160 10.81 18.56 10.56
N LYS A 161 9.96 19.33 11.23
CA LYS A 161 9.92 20.79 11.05
C LYS A 161 10.92 21.43 12.01
N GLN A 162 11.87 22.19 11.46
CA GLN A 162 12.86 22.96 12.21
C GLN A 162 12.87 24.40 11.70
N ASN A 163 12.64 25.36 12.58
CA ASN A 163 12.60 26.79 12.22
C ASN A 163 11.65 27.09 11.03
N GLY A 164 10.50 26.42 10.98
CA GLY A 164 9.50 26.58 9.91
C GLY A 164 9.76 25.75 8.65
N ASN A 165 10.94 25.13 8.48
CA ASN A 165 11.33 24.39 7.29
C ASN A 165 11.30 22.87 7.53
N TRP A 166 10.99 22.10 6.47
CA TRP A 166 11.08 20.64 6.49
C TRP A 166 12.52 20.19 6.30
N VAL A 167 13.08 19.49 7.28
CA VAL A 167 14.45 18.94 7.26
C VAL A 167 14.35 17.42 7.29
N GLU A 168 15.10 16.74 6.41
CA GLU A 168 15.15 15.28 6.41
C GLU A 168 15.80 14.79 7.71
N PHE A 169 15.07 13.95 8.43
CA PHE A 169 15.57 13.31 9.64
C PHE A 169 16.09 11.92 9.32
N ARG A 170 17.37 11.73 9.52
CA ARG A 170 18.03 10.43 9.41
C ARG A 170 18.33 9.91 10.81
N PRO A 171 17.59 8.87 11.28
CA PRO A 171 17.92 8.30 12.58
C PRO A 171 19.36 7.79 12.56
N PRO A 172 20.10 7.93 13.68
CA PRO A 172 21.44 7.38 13.80
C PRO A 172 21.41 5.89 13.43
N GLN A 173 22.31 5.46 12.55
CA GLN A 173 22.45 4.04 12.26
C GLN A 173 22.86 3.34 13.55
N MET A 174 21.94 2.58 14.15
CA MET A 174 22.30 1.67 15.23
C MET A 174 23.23 0.62 14.61
N ASN A 175 24.54 0.76 14.88
CA ASN A 175 25.52 -0.27 14.55
C ASN A 175 25.03 -1.57 15.21
N ARG A 176 24.51 -2.49 14.39
CA ARG A 176 24.30 -3.87 14.84
C ARG A 176 25.69 -4.47 15.04
N ARG A 177 26.18 -4.41 16.27
CA ARG A 177 27.27 -5.28 16.73
C ARG A 177 26.74 -6.68 16.96
#